data_137853ddb07369db64edf0e1d1dff511
#
_entry.id   137853ddb07369db64edf0e1d1dff511
#
_cell.length_a   1.000
_cell.length_b   1.000
_cell.length_c   1.000
_cell.angle_alpha   90.00
_cell.angle_beta   90.00
_cell.angle_gamma   90.00
#
_symmetry.space_group_name_H-M   'P 1'
#
loop_
_entity.id
_entity.type
_entity.pdbx_description
1 polymer ?
#
loop_
_entity_poly.entity_id
_entity_poly.type
_entity_poly.pdbx_seq_one_letter_code
_entity_poly.pdbx_strand_id
1 'polypeptide(L)'
;MIVLSFEEAAEFQKDLKQLTKRWRSIPNDLQKVKQVIERFYIPVEGGDAESAQKFKEQFFATPRAAILTKTENYEVVKMRLDCASLGNDKKTRIIFIAIIQENRVILVQLYSKNSNQREDSRRIKRYLS
;
A
#
# COMPACT_ATOMS: atom_id res chain seq x y z
N MET A 1 -3.11 17.44 14.98
CA MET A 1 -3.35 16.05 14.55
C MET A 1 -2.56 15.76 13.28
N ILE A 2 -1.77 14.69 13.27
CA ILE A 2 -1.02 14.28 12.08
C ILE A 2 -1.93 13.39 11.24
N VAL A 3 -2.08 13.73 9.97
CA VAL A 3 -2.90 12.97 9.03
C VAL A 3 -2.03 12.50 7.87
N LEU A 4 -2.17 11.22 7.52
CA LEU A 4 -1.48 10.65 6.37
C LEU A 4 -2.28 10.99 5.11
N SER A 5 -1.61 11.60 4.14
CA SER A 5 -2.22 11.96 2.86
C SER A 5 -1.98 10.85 1.85
N PHE A 6 -3.04 10.38 1.19
CA PHE A 6 -2.94 9.37 0.12
C PHE A 6 -3.13 10.04 -1.23
N GLU A 7 -2.19 9.81 -2.14
CA GLU A 7 -2.26 10.28 -3.52
C GLU A 7 -2.32 9.07 -4.43
N GLU A 8 -3.19 9.10 -5.43
CA GLU A 8 -3.28 8.04 -6.42
C GLU A 8 -2.60 8.48 -7.72
N ALA A 9 -1.56 7.74 -8.12
CA ALA A 9 -0.94 7.97 -9.43
C ALA A 9 -1.97 7.73 -10.54
N ALA A 10 -1.84 8.42 -11.67
CA ALA A 10 -2.80 8.28 -12.77
C ALA A 10 -2.92 6.84 -13.25
N GLU A 11 -1.81 6.13 -13.33
CA GLU A 11 -1.82 4.72 -13.73
C GLU A 11 -2.45 3.82 -12.67
N PHE A 12 -2.31 4.18 -11.39
CA PHE A 12 -2.99 3.47 -10.30
C PHE A 12 -4.50 3.58 -10.43
N GLN A 13 -5.00 4.76 -10.79
CA GLN A 13 -6.44 4.97 -10.99
C GLN A 13 -6.98 4.08 -12.10
N LYS A 14 -6.20 3.88 -13.17
CA LYS A 14 -6.57 2.97 -14.26
C LYS A 14 -6.59 1.52 -13.78
N ASP A 15 -5.58 1.12 -13.01
CA ASP A 15 -5.52 -0.21 -12.41
C ASP A 15 -6.76 -0.46 -11.55
N LEU A 16 -7.07 0.50 -10.69
CA LEU A 16 -8.21 0.42 -9.77
C LEU A 16 -9.51 0.25 -10.54
N LYS A 17 -9.71 1.04 -11.57
CA LYS A 17 -10.91 0.96 -12.40
C LYS A 17 -11.06 -0.40 -13.06
N GLN A 18 -9.98 -0.92 -13.65
CA GLN A 18 -10.00 -2.20 -14.34
C GLN A 18 -10.26 -3.36 -13.37
N LEU A 19 -9.59 -3.37 -12.23
CA LEU A 19 -9.77 -4.45 -11.24
C LEU A 19 -11.14 -4.39 -10.58
N THR A 20 -11.68 -3.19 -10.37
CA THR A 20 -13.02 -3.04 -9.81
C THR A 20 -14.09 -3.62 -10.73
N LYS A 21 -13.90 -3.54 -12.04
CA LYS A 21 -14.82 -4.15 -13.00
C LYS A 21 -14.89 -5.66 -12.85
N ARG A 22 -13.77 -6.30 -12.51
CA ARG A 22 -13.70 -7.74 -12.30
C ARG A 22 -14.12 -8.15 -10.89
N TRP A 23 -13.73 -7.36 -9.89
CA TRP A 23 -13.97 -7.67 -8.48
C TRP A 23 -14.50 -6.42 -7.77
N ARG A 24 -15.80 -6.41 -7.53
CA ARG A 24 -16.50 -5.22 -7.02
C ARG A 24 -16.11 -4.82 -5.60
N SER A 25 -15.51 -5.73 -4.83
CA SER A 25 -15.08 -5.42 -3.46
C SER A 25 -13.80 -4.58 -3.40
N ILE A 26 -13.07 -4.43 -4.52
CA ILE A 26 -11.76 -3.77 -4.52
C ILE A 26 -11.77 -2.39 -3.87
N PRO A 27 -12.71 -1.49 -4.13
CA PRO A 27 -12.71 -0.18 -3.45
C PRO A 27 -12.79 -0.29 -1.92
N ASN A 28 -13.62 -1.19 -1.40
CA ASN A 28 -13.71 -1.43 0.04
C ASN A 28 -12.43 -2.07 0.59
N ASP A 29 -11.87 -3.03 -0.16
CA ASP A 29 -10.63 -3.70 0.22
C ASP A 29 -9.49 -2.68 0.30
N LEU A 30 -9.47 -1.72 -0.64
CA LEU A 30 -8.47 -0.65 -0.66
C LEU A 30 -8.60 0.26 0.58
N GLN A 31 -9.83 0.58 0.99
CA GLN A 31 -10.03 1.40 2.19
C GLN A 31 -9.50 0.70 3.44
N LYS A 32 -9.69 -0.61 3.55
CA LYS A 32 -9.13 -1.39 4.66
C LYS A 32 -7.61 -1.37 4.67
N VAL A 33 -7.00 -1.50 3.49
CA VAL A 33 -5.54 -1.45 3.35
C VAL A 33 -5.00 -0.07 3.72
N LYS A 34 -5.68 1.00 3.30
CA LYS A 34 -5.28 2.36 3.68
C LYS A 34 -5.27 2.54 5.20
N GLN A 35 -6.25 1.97 5.91
CA GLN A 35 -6.28 2.04 7.37
C GLN A 35 -5.09 1.31 7.99
N VAL A 36 -4.69 0.18 7.43
CA VAL A 36 -3.51 -0.56 7.90
C VAL A 36 -2.24 0.26 7.63
N ILE A 37 -2.12 0.85 6.43
CA ILE A 37 -0.97 1.69 6.07
C ILE A 37 -0.84 2.86 7.04
N GLU A 38 -1.94 3.51 7.39
CA GLU A 38 -1.92 4.61 8.37
C GLU A 38 -1.29 4.17 9.69
N ARG A 39 -1.59 2.96 10.14
CA ARG A 39 -1.06 2.46 11.42
C ARG A 39 0.44 2.20 11.38
N PHE A 40 1.03 2.04 10.21
CA PHE A 40 2.49 1.89 10.10
C PHE A 40 3.22 3.20 10.42
N TYR A 41 2.64 4.33 10.07
CA TYR A 41 3.35 5.62 10.09
C TYR A 41 2.79 6.62 11.09
N ILE A 42 1.55 6.44 11.53
CA ILE A 42 0.90 7.35 12.45
C ILE A 42 0.42 6.58 13.67
N PRO A 43 0.87 6.96 14.88
CA PRO A 43 0.39 6.32 16.11
C PRO A 43 -1.12 6.49 16.23
N VAL A 44 -1.79 5.44 16.72
CA VAL A 44 -3.22 5.55 17.05
C VAL A 44 -3.39 6.58 18.16
N GLU A 45 -4.59 7.17 18.26
CA GLU A 45 -4.90 8.16 19.29
C GLU A 45 -4.59 7.56 20.67
N GLY A 46 -3.81 8.29 21.46
CA GLY A 46 -3.34 7.82 22.76
C GLY A 46 -2.12 6.89 22.71
N GLY A 47 -1.67 6.51 21.50
CA GLY A 47 -0.49 5.68 21.33
C GLY A 47 0.78 6.51 21.10
N ASP A 48 1.93 5.85 21.09
CA ASP A 48 3.21 6.49 20.85
C ASP A 48 3.85 5.99 19.55
N ALA A 49 4.94 6.66 19.15
CA ALA A 49 5.68 6.31 17.94
C ALA A 49 6.27 4.89 18.02
N GLU A 50 6.66 4.46 19.20
CA GLU A 50 7.21 3.13 19.42
C GLU A 50 6.17 2.05 19.12
N SER A 51 4.92 2.24 19.53
CA SER A 51 3.83 1.31 19.26
C SER A 51 3.57 1.18 17.76
N ALA A 52 3.59 2.29 17.02
CA ALA A 52 3.43 2.29 15.57
C ALA A 52 4.57 1.52 14.91
N GLN A 53 5.81 1.75 15.35
CA GLN A 53 6.97 1.08 14.82
C GLN A 53 6.92 -0.43 15.07
N LYS A 54 6.50 -0.85 16.25
CA LYS A 54 6.34 -2.27 16.57
C LYS A 54 5.29 -2.94 15.70
N PHE A 55 4.16 -2.29 15.50
CA PHE A 55 3.12 -2.81 14.63
C PHE A 55 3.66 -3.01 13.21
N LYS A 56 4.36 -2.02 12.69
CA LYS A 56 4.97 -2.08 11.36
C LYS A 56 5.97 -3.23 11.26
N GLU A 57 6.88 -3.34 12.22
CA GLU A 57 7.89 -4.41 12.23
C GLU A 57 7.26 -5.79 12.25
N GLN A 58 6.25 -6.00 13.09
CA GLN A 58 5.55 -7.27 13.17
C GLN A 58 4.82 -7.61 11.87
N PHE A 59 4.18 -6.62 11.26
CA PHE A 59 3.46 -6.81 10.00
C PHE A 59 4.43 -7.17 8.87
N PHE A 60 5.56 -6.47 8.79
CA PHE A 60 6.55 -6.67 7.73
C PHE A 60 7.39 -7.93 7.94
N ALA A 61 7.33 -8.55 9.12
CA ALA A 61 7.92 -9.86 9.36
C ALA A 61 7.11 -11.00 8.76
N THR A 62 5.88 -10.71 8.31
CA THR A 62 5.00 -11.69 7.65
C THR A 62 5.13 -11.58 6.13
N PRO A 63 4.66 -12.58 5.34
CA PRO A 63 4.64 -12.45 3.88
C PRO A 63 3.64 -11.42 3.36
N ARG A 64 2.89 -10.73 4.22
CA ARG A 64 1.84 -9.79 3.81
C ARG A 64 2.37 -8.49 3.25
N ALA A 65 3.58 -8.10 3.65
CA ALA A 65 4.19 -6.86 3.17
C ALA A 65 5.71 -7.01 3.08
N ALA A 66 6.32 -6.29 2.14
CA ALA A 66 7.77 -6.28 1.98
C ALA A 66 8.22 -4.89 1.54
N ILE A 67 9.38 -4.46 2.06
CA ILE A 67 10.01 -3.23 1.63
C ILE A 67 10.88 -3.56 0.42
N LEU A 68 10.57 -2.95 -0.73
CA LEU A 68 11.34 -3.15 -1.96
C LEU A 68 12.56 -2.24 -2.01
N THR A 69 12.42 -1.01 -1.51
CA THR A 69 13.50 -0.02 -1.48
C THR A 69 13.26 0.89 -0.29
N LYS A 70 14.34 1.26 0.40
CA LYS A 70 14.25 2.16 1.54
C LYS A 70 15.40 3.15 1.53
N THR A 71 15.09 4.43 1.73
CA THR A 71 16.08 5.49 1.92
C THR A 71 15.68 6.28 3.16
N GLU A 72 16.46 7.32 3.50
CA GLU A 72 16.10 8.21 4.61
C GLU A 72 14.79 8.95 4.36
N ASN A 73 14.42 9.16 3.10
CA ASN A 73 13.29 9.98 2.71
C ASN A 73 12.03 9.19 2.39
N TYR A 74 12.17 7.95 1.91
CA TYR A 74 11.01 7.19 1.47
C TYR A 74 11.20 5.69 1.62
N GLU A 75 10.08 4.97 1.56
CA GLU A 75 10.03 3.51 1.47
C GLU A 75 9.13 3.13 0.31
N VAL A 76 9.58 2.18 -0.51
CA VAL A 76 8.73 1.56 -1.53
C VAL A 76 8.28 0.22 -0.99
N VAL A 77 6.97 0.02 -0.90
CA VAL A 77 6.38 -1.15 -0.24
C VAL A 77 5.48 -1.91 -1.20
N LYS A 78 5.61 -3.23 -1.17
CA LYS A 78 4.68 -4.16 -1.82
C LYS A 78 3.87 -4.83 -0.73
N MET A 79 2.53 -4.80 -0.84
CA MET A 79 1.65 -5.29 0.18
C MET A 79 0.50 -6.08 -0.43
N ARG A 80 0.07 -7.15 0.24
CA ARG A 80 -1.10 -7.91 -0.17
C ARG A 80 -2.37 -7.11 0.12
N LEU A 81 -3.30 -7.18 -0.83
CA LEU A 81 -4.64 -6.63 -0.64
C LEU A 81 -5.58 -7.82 -0.70
N ASP A 82 -6.18 -8.16 0.43
CA ASP A 82 -7.13 -9.28 0.49
C ASP A 82 -8.42 -8.86 -0.23
N CYS A 83 -8.75 -9.58 -1.30
CA CYS A 83 -9.92 -9.26 -2.10
C CYS A 83 -11.12 -10.09 -1.66
N ALA A 84 -12.09 -9.43 -1.04
CA ALA A 84 -13.29 -10.09 -0.53
C ALA A 84 -14.11 -10.77 -1.64
N SER A 85 -14.15 -10.18 -2.85
CA SER A 85 -14.85 -10.77 -4.01
C SER A 85 -14.30 -12.12 -4.41
N LEU A 86 -13.05 -12.42 -4.03
CA LEU A 86 -12.37 -13.68 -4.36
C LEU A 86 -12.19 -14.57 -3.13
N GLY A 87 -13.04 -14.39 -2.10
CA GLY A 87 -12.94 -15.16 -0.88
C GLY A 87 -11.65 -14.89 -0.11
N ASN A 88 -11.26 -13.62 -0.05
CA ASN A 88 -10.00 -13.17 0.56
C ASN A 88 -8.77 -13.72 -0.18
N ASP A 89 -8.82 -13.67 -1.51
CA ASP A 89 -7.70 -14.07 -2.34
C ASP A 89 -6.47 -13.22 -2.02
N LYS A 90 -5.33 -13.87 -1.82
CA LYS A 90 -4.07 -13.24 -1.41
C LYS A 90 -3.17 -12.90 -2.59
N LYS A 91 -3.69 -12.95 -3.82
CA LYS A 91 -2.90 -12.70 -5.03
C LYS A 91 -2.92 -11.27 -5.51
N THR A 92 -3.80 -10.43 -4.98
CA THR A 92 -3.83 -9.00 -5.32
C THR A 92 -2.76 -8.26 -4.53
N ARG A 93 -2.05 -7.37 -5.22
CA ARG A 93 -0.92 -6.62 -4.63
C ARG A 93 -1.08 -5.12 -4.88
N ILE A 94 -0.66 -4.35 -3.90
CA ILE A 94 -0.56 -2.89 -4.02
C ILE A 94 0.89 -2.49 -3.81
N ILE A 95 1.36 -1.56 -4.65
CA ILE A 95 2.68 -0.93 -4.49
C ILE A 95 2.44 0.51 -4.10
N PHE A 96 3.08 0.95 -3.02
CA PHE A 96 3.01 2.34 -2.60
C PHE A 96 4.38 2.87 -2.21
N ILE A 97 4.51 4.19 -2.24
CA ILE A 97 5.70 4.91 -1.79
C ILE A 97 5.28 5.75 -0.59
N ALA A 98 5.91 5.52 0.55
CA ALA A 98 5.68 6.32 1.74
C ALA A 98 6.80 7.36 1.84
N ILE A 99 6.43 8.64 1.77
CA ILE A 99 7.35 9.76 1.96
C ILE A 99 7.20 10.18 3.41
N ILE A 100 8.04 9.62 4.26
CA ILE A 100 7.85 9.61 5.71
C ILE A 100 7.81 11.02 6.31
N GLN A 101 8.73 11.88 5.90
CA GLN A 101 8.83 13.23 6.46
C GLN A 101 7.65 14.13 6.07
N GLU A 102 6.97 13.81 5.00
CA GLU A 102 5.84 14.61 4.50
C GLU A 102 4.49 14.00 4.86
N ASN A 103 4.48 12.87 5.53
CA ASN A 103 3.26 12.12 5.86
C ASN A 103 2.39 11.89 4.62
N ARG A 104 3.04 11.52 3.50
CA ARG A 104 2.40 11.27 2.21
C ARG A 104 2.63 9.83 1.78
N VAL A 105 1.60 9.25 1.20
CA VAL A 105 1.69 7.93 0.56
C VAL A 105 1.20 8.08 -0.88
N ILE A 106 2.03 7.67 -1.83
CA ILE A 106 1.65 7.63 -3.24
C ILE A 106 1.32 6.19 -3.60
N LEU A 107 0.07 5.96 -4.01
CA LEU A 107 -0.36 4.65 -4.48
C LEU A 107 0.02 4.54 -5.95
N VAL A 108 0.94 3.61 -6.26
CA VAL A 108 1.60 3.55 -7.57
C VAL A 108 0.99 2.49 -8.49
N GLN A 109 0.72 1.31 -7.95
CA GLN A 109 0.27 0.18 -8.78
C GLN A 109 -0.65 -0.74 -7.99
N LEU A 110 -1.65 -1.27 -8.68
CA LEU A 110 -2.53 -2.31 -8.15
C LEU A 110 -2.60 -3.40 -9.21
N TYR A 111 -2.31 -4.64 -8.82
CA TYR A 111 -2.30 -5.73 -9.79
C TYR A 111 -2.65 -7.06 -9.14
N SER A 112 -3.03 -8.04 -9.98
CA SER A 112 -3.29 -9.40 -9.54
C SER A 112 -2.22 -10.34 -10.11
N LYS A 113 -1.64 -11.18 -9.26
CA LYS A 113 -0.70 -12.20 -9.71
C LYS A 113 -1.34 -13.20 -10.68
N ASN A 114 -2.67 -13.32 -10.66
CA ASN A 114 -3.39 -14.20 -11.60
C ASN A 114 -3.20 -13.77 -13.05
N SER A 115 -2.83 -12.50 -13.29
CA SER A 115 -2.60 -11.97 -14.64
C SER A 115 -1.13 -11.97 -15.03
N ASN A 116 -0.28 -12.72 -14.32
CA ASN A 116 1.18 -12.74 -14.50
C ASN A 116 1.84 -11.36 -14.34
N GLN A 117 1.16 -10.45 -13.67
CA GLN A 117 1.71 -9.14 -13.42
C GLN A 117 2.63 -9.16 -12.21
N ARG A 118 3.53 -8.19 -12.16
CA ARG A 118 4.43 -7.98 -11.04
C ARG A 118 4.66 -6.47 -10.88
N GLU A 119 5.42 -6.07 -9.86
CA GLU A 119 5.73 -4.67 -9.64
C GLU A 119 6.41 -4.08 -10.88
N ASP A 120 5.96 -2.88 -11.25
CA ASP A 120 6.49 -2.15 -12.41
C ASP A 120 7.56 -1.17 -11.95
N SER A 121 8.82 -1.56 -12.12
CA SER A 121 9.95 -0.76 -11.65
C SER A 121 10.03 0.61 -12.33
N ARG A 122 9.61 0.71 -13.59
CA ARG A 122 9.63 1.98 -14.32
C ARG A 122 8.62 2.96 -13.76
N ARG A 123 7.43 2.47 -13.41
CA ARG A 123 6.41 3.31 -12.76
C ARG A 123 6.92 3.82 -11.41
N ILE A 124 7.48 2.92 -10.62
CA ILE A 124 8.00 3.28 -9.30
C ILE A 124 9.04 4.39 -9.43
N LYS A 125 9.99 4.23 -10.35
CA LYS A 125 11.07 5.21 -10.55
C LYS A 125 10.57 6.60 -10.89
N ARG A 126 9.47 6.70 -11.63
CA ARG A 126 8.92 8.01 -12.01
C ARG A 126 8.52 8.86 -10.81
N TYR A 127 8.20 8.24 -9.69
CA TYR A 127 7.75 8.94 -8.49
C TYR A 127 8.83 9.10 -7.42
N LEU A 128 10.05 8.62 -7.70
CA LEU A 128 11.17 8.69 -6.76
C LEU A 128 12.15 9.83 -7.02
N SER A 129 12.00 10.55 -8.11
CA SER A 129 12.90 11.64 -8.47
C SER A 129 12.57 12.94 -7.76
#